data_5c9bcf4a3c72db59bc90c387740a9c1a
#
_entry.id   5c9bcf4a3c72db59bc90c387740a9c1a
#
_cell.length_a   1.000
_cell.length_b   1.000
_cell.length_c   1.000
_cell.angle_alpha   90.00
_cell.angle_beta   90.00
_cell.angle_gamma   90.00
#
_symmetry.space_group_name_H-M   'P 1'
#
loop_
_entity.id
_entity.type
_entity.pdbx_description
1 polymer ?
#
loop_
_entity_poly.entity_id
_entity_poly.type
_entity_poly.pdbx_seq_one_letter_code
_entity_poly.pdbx_strand_id
1 'polypeptide(L)'
;CNPEASSLYEIMEQRGVQLHESRQEVTIIKAGKKEAKWLEIPEGSSVFLFTFQTYDRQGRVVEYCRAYMRTDRVKLEIELKQL
;
A
#
# COMPACT_ATOMS: atom_id res chain seq x y z
N CYS A 1 1.83 0.21 6.15
CA CYS A 1 0.50 -0.24 6.60
C CYS A 1 0.63 -1.47 7.43
N ASN A 2 -0.13 -1.45 8.47
CA ASN A 2 -0.15 -2.56 9.34
C ASN A 2 -1.38 -3.46 9.05
N PRO A 3 -1.35 -4.76 9.40
CA PRO A 3 -2.51 -5.64 9.19
C PRO A 3 -3.77 -5.19 9.93
N GLU A 4 -3.65 -4.26 10.86
CA GLU A 4 -4.76 -3.72 11.64
C GLU A 4 -5.30 -2.40 11.10
N ALA A 5 -5.14 -2.15 9.80
CA ALA A 5 -5.59 -0.90 9.17
C ALA A 5 -7.09 -0.65 9.38
N SER A 6 -7.92 -1.70 9.42
CA SER A 6 -9.35 -1.56 9.68
C SER A 6 -9.62 -1.02 11.09
N SER A 7 -8.85 -1.46 12.08
CA SER A 7 -8.97 -0.94 13.45
C SER A 7 -8.55 0.52 13.53
N LEU A 8 -7.53 0.90 12.78
CA LEU A 8 -7.09 2.29 12.69
C LEU A 8 -8.20 3.18 12.11
N TYR A 9 -8.88 2.71 11.07
CA TYR A 9 -9.99 3.45 10.46
C TYR A 9 -11.14 3.62 11.44
N GLU A 10 -11.47 2.60 12.21
CA GLU A 10 -12.50 2.70 13.24
C GLU A 10 -12.15 3.76 14.29
N ILE A 11 -10.89 3.79 14.72
CA ILE A 11 -10.42 4.79 15.69
C ILE A 11 -10.53 6.20 15.09
N MET A 12 -10.17 6.38 13.84
CA MET A 12 -10.28 7.66 13.15
C MET A 12 -11.74 8.13 13.08
N GLU A 13 -12.65 7.23 12.75
CA GLU A 13 -14.07 7.55 12.71
C GLU A 13 -14.60 8.00 14.08
N GLN A 14 -14.20 7.29 15.13
CA GLN A 14 -14.60 7.64 16.50
C GLN A 14 -14.10 9.03 16.92
N ARG A 15 -12.97 9.46 16.36
CA ARG A 15 -12.40 10.78 16.64
C ARG A 15 -12.86 11.86 15.69
N GLY A 16 -13.85 11.57 14.85
CA GLY A 16 -14.41 12.54 13.92
C GLY A 16 -13.65 12.70 12.62
N VAL A 17 -12.68 11.85 12.34
CA VAL A 17 -11.98 11.84 11.07
C VAL A 17 -12.81 11.03 10.07
N GLN A 18 -13.31 11.70 9.04
CA GLN A 18 -14.11 11.04 8.02
C GLN A 18 -13.24 10.74 6.80
N LEU A 19 -13.13 9.45 6.49
CA LEU A 19 -12.40 9.01 5.31
C LEU A 19 -13.26 9.20 4.08
N HIS A 20 -12.71 9.79 3.05
CA HIS A 20 -13.44 10.12 1.82
C HIS A 20 -12.94 9.33 0.62
N GLU A 21 -11.63 9.29 0.43
CA GLU A 21 -11.02 8.70 -0.76
C GLU A 21 -9.78 7.91 -0.38
N SER A 22 -9.60 6.78 -1.03
CA SER A 22 -8.37 6.00 -0.94
C SER A 22 -7.81 5.81 -2.34
N ARG A 23 -6.52 6.07 -2.49
CA ARG A 23 -5.82 5.89 -3.74
C ARG A 23 -4.75 4.82 -3.57
N GLN A 24 -4.73 3.87 -4.48
CA GLN A 24 -3.75 2.79 -4.49
C GLN A 24 -3.01 2.77 -5.81
N GLU A 25 -1.70 2.59 -5.74
CA GLU A 25 -0.88 2.45 -6.93
C GLU A 25 0.03 1.24 -6.78
N VAL A 26 0.27 0.56 -7.88
CA VAL A 26 1.21 -0.55 -7.96
C VAL A 26 2.19 -0.25 -9.06
N THR A 27 3.47 -0.21 -8.72
CA THR A 27 4.54 -0.02 -9.71
C THR A 27 5.58 -1.12 -9.56
N ILE A 28 6.35 -1.33 -10.61
CA ILE A 28 7.50 -2.25 -10.56
C ILE A 28 8.75 -1.39 -10.58
N ILE A 29 9.59 -1.57 -9.58
CA ILE A 29 10.86 -0.85 -9.47
C ILE A 29 11.98 -1.87 -9.29
N LYS A 30 13.22 -1.40 -9.45
CA LYS A 30 14.39 -2.22 -9.15
C LYS A 30 14.77 -2.03 -7.70
N ALA A 31 15.08 -3.12 -7.01
CA ALA A 31 15.46 -3.08 -5.61
C ALA A 31 16.82 -2.38 -5.46
N GLY A 32 16.85 -1.37 -4.60
CA GLY A 32 18.11 -0.79 -4.14
C GLY A 32 18.78 -1.68 -3.12
N LYS A 33 19.93 -1.25 -2.60
CA LYS A 33 20.68 -2.03 -1.62
C LYS A 33 19.88 -2.36 -0.36
N LYS A 34 19.13 -1.38 0.15
CA LYS A 34 18.32 -1.57 1.36
C LYS A 34 17.19 -2.56 1.13
N GLU A 35 16.42 -2.36 0.07
CA GLU A 35 15.26 -3.19 -0.25
C GLU A 35 15.69 -4.61 -0.57
N ALA A 36 16.80 -4.76 -1.30
CA ALA A 36 17.34 -6.07 -1.64
C ALA A 36 17.72 -6.85 -0.38
N LYS A 37 18.34 -6.17 0.57
CA LYS A 37 18.72 -6.79 1.85
C LYS A 37 17.49 -7.21 2.67
N TRP A 38 16.49 -6.35 2.77
CA TRP A 38 15.27 -6.65 3.51
C TRP A 38 14.48 -7.80 2.90
N LEU A 39 14.46 -7.87 1.57
CA LEU A 39 13.68 -8.88 0.86
C LEU A 39 14.47 -10.14 0.53
N GLU A 40 15.75 -10.16 0.89
CA GLU A 40 16.65 -11.29 0.64
C GLU A 40 16.73 -11.66 -0.84
N ILE A 41 16.89 -10.62 -1.68
CA ILE A 41 17.01 -10.77 -3.13
C ILE A 41 18.27 -10.02 -3.61
N PRO A 42 18.78 -10.35 -4.81
CA PRO A 42 19.90 -9.60 -5.38
C PRO A 42 19.52 -8.15 -5.66
N GLU A 43 20.47 -7.24 -5.47
CA GLU A 43 20.29 -5.83 -5.84
C GLU A 43 19.94 -5.72 -7.32
N GLY A 44 19.02 -4.84 -7.66
CA GLY A 44 18.55 -4.67 -9.03
C GLY A 44 17.43 -5.61 -9.45
N SER A 45 17.00 -6.53 -8.56
CA SER A 45 15.85 -7.38 -8.82
C SER A 45 14.57 -6.55 -8.90
N SER A 46 13.62 -6.98 -9.71
CA SER A 46 12.31 -6.34 -9.80
C SER A 46 11.51 -6.59 -8.54
N VAL A 47 10.89 -5.55 -8.01
CA VAL A 47 9.98 -5.64 -6.86
C VAL A 47 8.72 -4.83 -7.13
N PHE A 48 7.62 -5.25 -6.52
CA PHE A 48 6.40 -4.46 -6.52
C PHE A 48 6.48 -3.41 -5.43
N LEU A 49 6.13 -2.20 -5.78
CA LEU A 49 5.93 -1.11 -4.83
C LEU A 49 4.44 -0.77 -4.81
N PHE A 50 3.81 -1.05 -3.69
CA PHE A 50 2.42 -0.70 -3.44
C PHE A 50 2.38 0.59 -2.65
N THR A 51 1.61 1.56 -3.09
CA THR A 51 1.39 2.79 -2.34
C THR A 51 -0.09 2.96 -2.08
N PHE A 52 -0.41 3.37 -0.86
CA PHE A 52 -1.78 3.61 -0.41
C PHE A 52 -1.84 4.99 0.22
N GLN A 53 -2.77 5.80 -0.25
CA GLN A 53 -3.02 7.11 0.32
C GLN A 53 -4.50 7.23 0.61
N THR A 54 -4.83 7.63 1.82
CA THR A 54 -6.21 7.84 2.23
C THR A 54 -6.41 9.30 2.59
N TYR A 55 -7.48 9.89 2.09
CA TYR A 55 -7.78 11.30 2.24
C TYR A 55 -9.06 11.50 3.03
N ASP A 56 -9.11 12.57 3.82
CA ASP A 56 -10.35 13.01 4.45
C ASP A 56 -11.20 13.83 3.47
N ARG A 57 -12.34 14.33 3.93
CA ARG A 57 -13.25 15.11 3.09
C ARG A 57 -12.69 16.46 2.65
N GLN A 58 -11.70 16.97 3.37
CA GLN A 58 -11.02 18.22 2.99
C GLN A 58 -9.85 18.00 2.03
N GLY A 59 -9.62 16.75 1.61
CA GLY A 59 -8.52 16.41 0.73
C GLY A 59 -7.17 16.28 1.41
N ARG A 60 -7.14 16.22 2.74
CA ARG A 60 -5.89 16.04 3.48
C ARG A 60 -5.53 14.57 3.56
N VAL A 61 -4.24 14.28 3.46
CA VAL A 61 -3.74 12.92 3.58
C VAL A 61 -3.78 12.52 5.07
N VAL A 62 -4.58 11.51 5.39
CA VAL A 62 -4.69 11.00 6.77
C VAL A 62 -3.93 9.71 6.96
N GLU A 63 -3.60 9.01 5.88
CA GLU A 63 -2.77 7.82 5.91
C GLU A 63 -1.95 7.72 4.64
N TYR A 64 -0.69 7.32 4.78
CA TYR A 64 0.19 7.03 3.67
C TYR A 64 0.97 5.77 4.00
N CYS A 65 0.97 4.83 3.08
CA CYS A 65 1.67 3.57 3.28
C CYS A 65 2.38 3.14 2.01
N ARG A 66 3.57 2.60 2.16
CA ARG A 66 4.35 2.01 1.08
C ARG A 66 4.72 0.59 1.48
N ALA A 67 4.55 -0.34 0.55
CA ALA A 67 4.94 -1.73 0.78
C ALA A 67 5.75 -2.23 -0.41
N TYR A 68 6.88 -2.86 -0.12
CA TYR A 68 7.73 -3.48 -1.12
C TYR A 68 7.52 -4.99 -1.05
N MET A 69 7.29 -5.62 -2.20
CA MET A 69 7.08 -7.06 -2.25
C MET A 69 7.87 -7.70 -3.37
N ARG A 70 8.42 -8.88 -3.10
CA ARG A 70 9.14 -9.67 -4.10
C ARG A 70 8.17 -10.12 -5.18
N THR A 71 8.60 -9.98 -6.44
CA THR A 71 7.77 -10.37 -7.57
C THR A 71 7.57 -11.88 -7.66
N ASP A 72 8.49 -12.68 -7.10
CA ASP A 72 8.39 -14.12 -7.11
C ASP A 72 7.47 -14.70 -6.04
N ARG A 73 6.97 -13.86 -5.12
CA ARG A 73 6.10 -14.29 -4.02
C ARG A 73 4.72 -13.65 -4.06
N VAL A 74 4.47 -12.78 -5.03
CA VAL A 74 3.20 -12.05 -5.13
C VAL A 74 2.52 -12.42 -6.41
N LYS A 75 1.27 -12.83 -6.31
CA LYS A 75 0.39 -12.99 -7.45
C LYS A 75 -0.66 -11.91 -7.37
N LEU A 76 -0.72 -11.07 -8.40
CA LEU A 76 -1.78 -10.08 -8.53
C LEU A 76 -2.89 -10.66 -9.38
N GLU A 77 -4.07 -10.73 -8.81
CA GLU A 77 -5.24 -11.22 -9.51
C GLU A 77 -6.36 -10.21 -9.31
N ILE A 78 -6.86 -9.67 -10.41
CA ILE A 78 -7.96 -8.70 -10.40
C ILE A 78 -9.11 -9.30 -11.15
N GLU A 79 -10.23 -9.45 -10.49
CA GLU A 79 -11.44 -9.94 -11.12
C GLU A 79 -12.49 -8.82 -11.13
N LEU A 80 -12.90 -8.42 -12.31
CA LEU A 80 -13.93 -7.40 -12.48
C LEU A 80 -15.21 -8.09 -12.93
N LYS A 81 -16.24 -7.95 -12.11
CA LYS A 81 -17.56 -8.49 -12.44
C LYS A 81 -18.51 -7.37 -12.77
N GLN A 82 -19.18 -7.52 -13.90
CA GLN A 82 -20.23 -6.61 -14.29
C GLN A 82 -21.54 -7.10 -13.68
N LEU A 83 -22.14 -6.22 -12.91
CA LEU A 83 -23.42 -6.52 -12.23
C LEU A 83 -24.59 -6.04 -13.07
#